data_fa38b00c10cc7af4609e9f2ef2adac92
#
_entry.id   fa38b00c10cc7af4609e9f2ef2adac92
#
_cell.length_a   1.000
_cell.length_b   1.000
_cell.length_c   1.000
_cell.angle_alpha   90.00
_cell.angle_beta   90.00
_cell.angle_gamma   90.00
#
_symmetry.space_group_name_H-M   'P 1'
#
loop_
_entity.id
_entity.type
_entity.pdbx_description
1 polymer ?
#
loop_
_entity_poly.entity_id
_entity_poly.type
_entity_poly.pdbx_seq_one_letter_code
_entity_poly.pdbx_strand_id
1 'polypeptide(L)'
;MPEPYDVITMGRIGVDIYPLQTGVPLARVETFGKFLGGSPSNVAVAAARLGRRTAVITRTGRDAFGDYLHQALGEFGVDDRWVSAVPEYPTPVTFCEIFPPDHFPLYFYRQPKAPDLEIRGEELDLDAVRAARVFWMTGTGLCAEPSRTATLTALRARAERPYSRARAETEDSKARAERPYSQARAETEDSRDRAETGGTFAHDVTPDGRADGGAPAAGTAGSRPPEASGPPPRITVFDLDWRPMFWGERKGGDCEAARAHYREALAHATVAVGNLDECEIATGERDPRAAAAALLAAGPELAVVKQGPGGVLAVHRDGTTAEIPPLPVDVVNGLGAGDAFGGALCHGLLAGWDTGHVMRYANAAGAIVASRLACSSAMPFPHEVEQALAEGLVAPAAGDAP
;
A
#
# COMPACT_ATOMS: atom_id res chain seq x y z
N MET A 1 19.82 2.21 -11.40
CA MET A 1 18.81 1.24 -10.94
C MET A 1 17.46 1.84 -11.30
N PRO A 2 16.43 1.07 -11.67
CA PRO A 2 15.11 1.63 -11.87
C PRO A 2 14.65 2.34 -10.59
N GLU A 3 13.88 3.40 -10.73
CA GLU A 3 13.32 4.11 -9.57
C GLU A 3 12.47 3.17 -8.71
N PRO A 4 12.57 3.25 -7.37
CA PRO A 4 11.78 2.41 -6.48
C PRO A 4 10.28 2.72 -6.63
N TYR A 5 9.42 1.73 -6.34
CA TYR A 5 7.98 1.98 -6.25
C TYR A 5 7.67 2.92 -5.10
N ASP A 6 6.66 3.77 -5.30
CA ASP A 6 6.11 4.57 -4.22
C ASP A 6 5.38 3.66 -3.22
N VAL A 7 4.53 2.74 -3.73
CA VAL A 7 3.77 1.82 -2.90
C VAL A 7 3.84 0.41 -3.48
N ILE A 8 4.26 -0.55 -2.68
CA ILE A 8 4.06 -1.98 -2.95
C ILE A 8 3.05 -2.50 -1.92
N THR A 9 1.99 -3.13 -2.39
CA THR A 9 1.03 -3.82 -1.53
C THR A 9 1.22 -5.34 -1.62
N MET A 10 0.89 -6.08 -0.55
CA MET A 10 0.97 -7.53 -0.53
C MET A 10 -0.27 -8.14 0.13
N GLY A 11 -0.83 -9.15 -0.50
CA GLY A 11 -1.93 -9.94 0.06
C GLY A 11 -2.97 -10.37 -0.96
N ARG A 12 -4.23 -10.38 -0.58
CA ARG A 12 -5.32 -10.96 -1.35
C ARG A 12 -5.74 -10.12 -2.56
N ILE A 13 -6.12 -10.85 -3.61
CA ILE A 13 -6.81 -10.35 -4.79
C ILE A 13 -8.00 -11.27 -5.11
N GLY A 14 -9.00 -10.78 -5.79
CA GLY A 14 -10.13 -11.57 -6.26
C GLY A 14 -11.06 -10.76 -7.15
N VAL A 15 -12.09 -11.42 -7.64
CA VAL A 15 -13.15 -10.77 -8.41
C VAL A 15 -14.33 -10.49 -7.50
N ASP A 16 -14.69 -9.22 -7.37
CA ASP A 16 -15.90 -8.81 -6.67
C ASP A 16 -17.08 -8.79 -7.66
N ILE A 17 -18.16 -9.47 -7.30
CA ILE A 17 -19.40 -9.55 -8.06
C ILE A 17 -20.47 -8.80 -7.29
N TYR A 18 -20.73 -7.56 -7.67
CA TYR A 18 -21.66 -6.69 -6.98
C TYR A 18 -23.02 -6.67 -7.66
N PRO A 19 -24.11 -6.72 -6.88
CA PRO A 19 -25.45 -6.51 -7.42
C PRO A 19 -25.56 -5.09 -7.99
N LEU A 20 -26.15 -4.97 -9.17
CA LEU A 20 -26.51 -3.67 -9.75
C LEU A 20 -27.88 -3.20 -9.21
N GLN A 21 -28.53 -3.99 -8.35
CA GLN A 21 -29.80 -3.73 -7.67
C GLN A 21 -29.52 -3.60 -6.17
N THR A 22 -29.59 -2.36 -5.67
CA THR A 22 -29.43 -2.08 -4.23
C THR A 22 -30.72 -2.38 -3.45
N GLY A 23 -30.58 -2.78 -2.18
CA GLY A 23 -31.73 -3.11 -1.33
C GLY A 23 -32.42 -4.43 -1.66
N VAL A 24 -31.81 -5.26 -2.51
CA VAL A 24 -32.35 -6.56 -2.94
C VAL A 24 -31.50 -7.68 -2.33
N PRO A 25 -32.11 -8.68 -1.64
CA PRO A 25 -31.38 -9.85 -1.16
C PRO A 25 -30.73 -10.61 -2.31
N LEU A 26 -29.51 -11.12 -2.10
CA LEU A 26 -28.69 -11.79 -3.13
C LEU A 26 -29.47 -12.92 -3.86
N ALA A 27 -30.34 -13.62 -3.15
CA ALA A 27 -31.19 -14.67 -3.74
C ALA A 27 -32.19 -14.16 -4.80
N ARG A 28 -32.40 -12.84 -4.92
CA ARG A 28 -33.34 -12.20 -5.85
C ARG A 28 -32.65 -11.24 -6.81
N VAL A 29 -31.33 -11.06 -6.69
CA VAL A 29 -30.57 -10.24 -7.62
C VAL A 29 -30.48 -10.92 -8.98
N GLU A 30 -30.80 -10.18 -10.04
CA GLU A 30 -30.81 -10.69 -11.41
C GLU A 30 -29.59 -10.21 -12.21
N THR A 31 -29.00 -9.04 -11.85
CA THR A 31 -27.92 -8.42 -12.60
C THR A 31 -26.74 -8.07 -11.70
N PHE A 32 -25.54 -8.36 -12.18
CA PHE A 32 -24.30 -8.17 -11.45
C PHE A 32 -23.26 -7.45 -12.31
N GLY A 33 -22.44 -6.64 -11.65
CA GLY A 33 -21.20 -6.10 -12.20
C GLY A 33 -19.99 -6.86 -11.68
N LYS A 34 -18.95 -6.96 -12.52
CA LYS A 34 -17.67 -7.60 -12.19
C LYS A 34 -16.61 -6.53 -11.94
N PHE A 35 -15.93 -6.58 -10.81
CA PHE A 35 -14.92 -5.61 -10.40
C PHE A 35 -13.66 -6.30 -9.85
N LEU A 36 -12.51 -5.61 -9.95
CA LEU A 36 -11.32 -6.01 -9.21
C LEU A 36 -11.58 -5.80 -7.73
N GLY A 37 -11.25 -6.79 -6.90
CA GLY A 37 -11.41 -6.78 -5.47
C GLY A 37 -10.16 -7.25 -4.73
N GLY A 38 -10.25 -7.25 -3.42
CA GLY A 38 -9.14 -7.55 -2.52
C GLY A 38 -8.51 -6.27 -1.96
N SER A 39 -8.51 -6.12 -0.62
CA SER A 39 -8.08 -4.88 0.03
C SER A 39 -6.69 -4.41 -0.40
N PRO A 40 -5.61 -5.24 -0.40
CA PRO A 40 -4.29 -4.78 -0.88
C PRO A 40 -4.31 -4.29 -2.33
N SER A 41 -5.05 -4.97 -3.22
CA SER A 41 -5.16 -4.58 -4.62
C SER A 41 -5.92 -3.27 -4.78
N ASN A 42 -7.00 -3.08 -4.03
CA ASN A 42 -7.77 -1.84 -4.01
C ASN A 42 -6.95 -0.66 -3.48
N VAL A 43 -6.12 -0.87 -2.43
CA VAL A 43 -5.19 0.16 -1.93
C VAL A 43 -4.16 0.54 -2.99
N ALA A 44 -3.62 -0.44 -3.74
CA ALA A 44 -2.71 -0.16 -4.85
C ALA A 44 -3.38 0.67 -5.95
N VAL A 45 -4.63 0.32 -6.32
CA VAL A 45 -5.44 1.09 -7.30
C VAL A 45 -5.70 2.50 -6.79
N ALA A 46 -6.10 2.67 -5.52
CA ALA A 46 -6.34 3.98 -4.93
C ALA A 46 -5.09 4.85 -4.96
N ALA A 47 -3.94 4.31 -4.57
CA ALA A 47 -2.67 5.03 -4.63
C ALA A 47 -2.25 5.37 -6.08
N ALA A 48 -2.47 4.45 -7.05
CA ALA A 48 -2.20 4.69 -8.47
C ALA A 48 -3.05 5.83 -9.03
N ARG A 49 -4.37 5.87 -8.70
CA ARG A 49 -5.28 6.97 -9.07
C ARG A 49 -4.82 8.32 -8.53
N LEU A 50 -4.16 8.32 -7.36
CA LEU A 50 -3.56 9.50 -6.75
C LEU A 50 -2.15 9.81 -7.29
N GLY A 51 -1.74 9.20 -8.42
CA GLY A 51 -0.50 9.48 -9.13
C GLY A 51 0.74 8.81 -8.52
N ARG A 52 0.60 7.77 -7.69
CA ARG A 52 1.71 7.01 -7.15
C ARG A 52 2.08 5.84 -8.07
N ARG A 53 3.37 5.53 -8.16
CA ARG A 53 3.85 4.35 -8.85
C ARG A 53 3.66 3.14 -7.94
N THR A 54 2.75 2.24 -8.32
CA THR A 54 2.30 1.13 -7.47
C THR A 54 2.55 -0.23 -8.09
N ALA A 55 2.71 -1.24 -7.23
CA ALA A 55 2.73 -2.64 -7.61
C ALA A 55 2.03 -3.48 -6.54
N VAL A 56 1.60 -4.69 -6.89
CA VAL A 56 0.99 -5.63 -5.96
C VAL A 56 1.72 -6.99 -6.01
N ILE A 57 1.99 -7.55 -4.83
CA ILE A 57 2.49 -8.91 -4.65
C ILE A 57 1.30 -9.78 -4.26
N THR A 58 0.87 -10.66 -5.18
CA THR A 58 -0.30 -11.51 -4.96
C THR A 58 -0.28 -12.72 -5.90
N ARG A 59 -1.31 -13.56 -5.84
CA ARG A 59 -1.50 -14.71 -6.72
C ARG A 59 -2.94 -14.84 -7.16
N THR A 60 -3.13 -15.29 -8.40
CA THR A 60 -4.43 -15.59 -9.02
C THR A 60 -4.52 -17.08 -9.36
N GLY A 61 -5.71 -17.56 -9.71
CA GLY A 61 -5.86 -18.82 -10.42
C GLY A 61 -5.38 -18.69 -11.88
N ARG A 62 -5.17 -19.83 -12.53
CA ARG A 62 -4.94 -19.88 -13.98
C ARG A 62 -6.27 -20.07 -14.71
N ASP A 63 -7.09 -19.03 -14.69
CA ASP A 63 -8.44 -19.04 -15.23
C ASP A 63 -8.82 -17.66 -15.79
N ALA A 64 -9.99 -17.56 -16.43
CA ALA A 64 -10.45 -16.32 -17.06
C ALA A 64 -10.63 -15.15 -16.07
N PHE A 65 -10.84 -15.43 -14.79
CA PHE A 65 -10.88 -14.38 -13.75
C PHE A 65 -9.46 -13.91 -13.39
N GLY A 66 -8.47 -14.81 -13.37
CA GLY A 66 -7.06 -14.44 -13.24
C GLY A 66 -6.63 -13.51 -14.37
N ASP A 67 -6.94 -13.86 -15.64
CA ASP A 67 -6.65 -13.03 -16.81
C ASP A 67 -7.32 -11.65 -16.70
N TYR A 68 -8.58 -11.60 -16.23
CA TYR A 68 -9.27 -10.33 -15.99
C TYR A 68 -8.57 -9.47 -14.92
N LEU A 69 -8.09 -10.07 -13.84
CA LEU A 69 -7.42 -9.32 -12.78
C LEU A 69 -6.10 -8.71 -13.25
N HIS A 70 -5.31 -9.42 -14.08
CA HIS A 70 -4.11 -8.88 -14.72
C HIS A 70 -4.44 -7.68 -15.62
N GLN A 71 -5.47 -7.83 -16.47
CA GLN A 71 -5.94 -6.74 -17.33
C GLN A 71 -6.38 -5.53 -16.50
N ALA A 72 -7.21 -5.75 -15.48
CA ALA A 72 -7.73 -4.67 -14.63
C ALA A 72 -6.62 -3.93 -13.86
N LEU A 73 -5.62 -4.65 -13.31
CA LEU A 73 -4.46 -4.02 -12.68
C LEU A 73 -3.74 -3.10 -13.66
N GLY A 74 -3.47 -3.56 -14.89
CA GLY A 74 -2.83 -2.76 -15.94
C GLY A 74 -3.65 -1.52 -16.31
N GLU A 75 -4.98 -1.65 -16.48
CA GLU A 75 -5.88 -0.53 -16.75
C GLU A 75 -5.90 0.52 -15.64
N PHE A 76 -5.73 0.11 -14.38
CA PHE A 76 -5.61 1.02 -13.23
C PHE A 76 -4.18 1.57 -13.03
N GLY A 77 -3.19 1.14 -13.83
CA GLY A 77 -1.80 1.59 -13.72
C GLY A 77 -1.04 0.94 -12.56
N VAL A 78 -1.49 -0.21 -12.07
CA VAL A 78 -0.79 -1.02 -11.06
C VAL A 78 0.08 -2.05 -11.75
N ASP A 79 1.38 -2.08 -11.42
CA ASP A 79 2.32 -3.06 -11.98
C ASP A 79 2.04 -4.46 -11.39
N ASP A 80 1.81 -5.42 -12.25
CA ASP A 80 1.42 -6.80 -11.92
C ASP A 80 2.57 -7.81 -12.02
N ARG A 81 3.83 -7.34 -12.13
CA ARG A 81 5.02 -8.21 -12.31
C ARG A 81 5.21 -9.28 -11.22
N TRP A 82 4.66 -9.04 -10.03
CA TRP A 82 4.67 -9.99 -8.91
C TRP A 82 3.31 -10.63 -8.65
N VAL A 83 2.46 -10.64 -9.67
CA VAL A 83 1.22 -11.40 -9.69
C VAL A 83 1.46 -12.69 -10.48
N SER A 84 1.39 -13.82 -9.81
CA SER A 84 1.62 -15.12 -10.46
C SER A 84 0.44 -16.06 -10.27
N ALA A 85 0.23 -16.96 -11.25
CA ALA A 85 -0.87 -17.89 -11.21
C ALA A 85 -0.53 -19.17 -10.44
N VAL A 86 -1.47 -19.67 -9.63
CA VAL A 86 -1.45 -20.98 -8.97
C VAL A 86 -2.46 -21.88 -9.70
N PRO A 87 -2.01 -22.85 -10.49
CA PRO A 87 -2.92 -23.66 -11.33
C PRO A 87 -3.88 -24.55 -10.52
N GLU A 88 -3.52 -24.88 -9.29
CA GLU A 88 -4.26 -25.79 -8.41
C GLU A 88 -5.51 -25.16 -7.79
N TYR A 89 -5.59 -23.82 -7.77
CA TYR A 89 -6.66 -23.10 -7.10
C TYR A 89 -7.34 -22.09 -8.02
N PRO A 90 -8.67 -21.98 -7.98
CA PRO A 90 -9.40 -21.00 -8.76
C PRO A 90 -9.16 -19.57 -8.22
N THR A 91 -9.28 -18.59 -9.10
CA THR A 91 -9.33 -17.19 -8.70
C THR A 91 -10.53 -16.94 -7.77
N PRO A 92 -10.33 -16.34 -6.60
CA PRO A 92 -11.41 -16.11 -5.65
C PRO A 92 -12.47 -15.15 -6.19
N VAL A 93 -13.73 -15.43 -5.84
CA VAL A 93 -14.86 -14.57 -6.14
C VAL A 93 -15.55 -14.17 -4.84
N THR A 94 -15.95 -12.90 -4.74
CA THR A 94 -16.68 -12.38 -3.60
C THR A 94 -18.00 -11.78 -4.09
N PHE A 95 -19.10 -12.25 -3.53
CA PHE A 95 -20.40 -11.61 -3.69
C PHE A 95 -20.69 -10.72 -2.49
N CYS A 96 -21.54 -9.72 -2.66
CA CYS A 96 -22.05 -8.92 -1.55
C CYS A 96 -23.55 -8.67 -1.70
N GLU A 97 -24.17 -8.27 -0.61
CA GLU A 97 -25.46 -7.60 -0.61
C GLU A 97 -25.22 -6.13 -0.29
N ILE A 98 -26.05 -5.25 -0.86
CA ILE A 98 -25.92 -3.80 -0.70
C ILE A 98 -27.22 -3.26 -0.12
N PHE A 99 -27.24 -3.08 1.20
CA PHE A 99 -28.33 -2.47 1.95
C PHE A 99 -27.85 -1.20 2.65
N PRO A 100 -27.84 -0.06 1.95
CA PRO A 100 -27.45 1.21 2.56
C PRO A 100 -28.33 1.54 3.78
N PRO A 101 -27.80 2.30 4.78
CA PRO A 101 -26.47 2.93 4.76
C PRO A 101 -25.33 2.11 5.36
N ASP A 102 -25.57 0.95 6.02
CA ASP A 102 -24.61 0.34 6.93
C ASP A 102 -24.54 -1.20 6.88
N HIS A 103 -25.32 -1.84 6.01
CA HIS A 103 -25.37 -3.31 5.95
C HIS A 103 -24.92 -3.84 4.59
N PHE A 104 -23.68 -4.37 4.54
CA PHE A 104 -23.01 -4.86 3.33
C PHE A 104 -22.42 -6.26 3.54
N PRO A 105 -23.24 -7.32 3.66
CA PRO A 105 -22.75 -8.69 3.85
C PRO A 105 -21.87 -9.15 2.70
N LEU A 106 -20.78 -9.86 3.03
CA LEU A 106 -19.81 -10.39 2.08
C LEU A 106 -19.85 -11.92 2.10
N TYR A 107 -19.86 -12.52 0.91
CA TYR A 107 -19.86 -13.97 0.69
C TYR A 107 -18.60 -14.34 -0.11
N PHE A 108 -17.60 -14.88 0.57
CA PHE A 108 -16.31 -15.22 -0.02
C PHE A 108 -16.28 -16.65 -0.55
N TYR A 109 -16.00 -16.82 -1.82
CA TYR A 109 -15.74 -18.11 -2.47
C TYR A 109 -14.24 -18.28 -2.63
N ARG A 110 -13.57 -18.80 -1.60
CA ARG A 110 -12.12 -18.96 -1.47
C ARG A 110 -11.70 -20.40 -1.17
N GLN A 111 -12.55 -21.37 -1.47
CA GLN A 111 -12.32 -22.81 -1.24
C GLN A 111 -11.92 -23.52 -2.55
N PRO A 112 -11.06 -24.59 -2.48
CA PRO A 112 -10.48 -25.18 -1.26
C PRO A 112 -9.42 -24.30 -0.59
N LYS A 113 -8.75 -23.39 -1.32
CA LYS A 113 -7.79 -22.39 -0.83
C LYS A 113 -7.67 -21.26 -1.83
N ALA A 114 -7.48 -20.04 -1.38
CA ALA A 114 -7.23 -18.92 -2.27
C ALA A 114 -5.76 -18.90 -2.70
N PRO A 115 -5.45 -18.61 -3.99
CA PRO A 115 -4.10 -18.54 -4.51
C PRO A 115 -3.16 -17.61 -3.75
N ASP A 116 -3.65 -16.46 -3.27
CA ASP A 116 -2.87 -15.50 -2.49
C ASP A 116 -2.31 -16.07 -1.17
N LEU A 117 -2.92 -17.14 -0.64
CA LEU A 117 -2.41 -17.85 0.52
C LEU A 117 -1.21 -18.79 0.19
N GLU A 118 -0.86 -18.94 -1.08
CA GLU A 118 0.32 -19.68 -1.54
C GLU A 118 1.54 -18.77 -1.77
N ILE A 119 1.50 -17.50 -1.42
CA ILE A 119 2.69 -16.63 -1.46
C ILE A 119 3.73 -17.19 -0.50
N ARG A 120 4.97 -17.42 -1.01
CA ARG A 120 6.09 -17.99 -0.25
C ARG A 120 7.19 -16.96 -0.04
N GLY A 121 7.85 -17.01 1.11
CA GLY A 121 8.89 -16.04 1.47
C GLY A 121 10.11 -16.07 0.55
N GLU A 122 10.48 -17.25 0.06
CA GLU A 122 11.62 -17.44 -0.87
C GLU A 122 11.37 -16.88 -2.28
N GLU A 123 10.13 -16.58 -2.65
CA GLU A 123 9.77 -16.04 -3.96
C GLU A 123 9.66 -14.50 -3.94
N LEU A 124 9.75 -13.88 -2.76
CA LEU A 124 9.65 -12.44 -2.62
C LEU A 124 10.91 -11.75 -3.14
N ASP A 125 10.71 -10.74 -3.98
CA ASP A 125 11.75 -9.76 -4.30
C ASP A 125 11.97 -8.83 -3.09
N LEU A 126 12.75 -9.33 -2.11
CA LEU A 126 13.00 -8.59 -0.88
C LEU A 126 13.76 -7.28 -1.11
N ASP A 127 14.50 -7.15 -2.21
CA ASP A 127 15.19 -5.91 -2.53
C ASP A 127 14.18 -4.85 -3.02
N ALA A 128 13.20 -5.23 -3.83
CA ALA A 128 12.09 -4.35 -4.19
C ALA A 128 11.24 -3.99 -2.97
N VAL A 129 10.93 -4.97 -2.11
CA VAL A 129 10.22 -4.75 -0.84
C VAL A 129 10.98 -3.76 0.05
N ARG A 130 12.30 -3.88 0.20
CA ARG A 130 13.15 -2.95 0.96
C ARG A 130 13.23 -1.58 0.32
N ALA A 131 13.25 -1.50 -1.01
CA ALA A 131 13.40 -0.26 -1.76
C ALA A 131 12.11 0.56 -1.85
N ALA A 132 10.94 -0.05 -1.79
CA ALA A 132 9.66 0.64 -1.83
C ALA A 132 9.58 1.73 -0.76
N ARG A 133 9.00 2.89 -1.10
CA ARG A 133 8.83 3.98 -0.13
C ARG A 133 7.78 3.61 0.91
N VAL A 134 6.66 3.03 0.49
CA VAL A 134 5.62 2.42 1.33
C VAL A 134 5.49 0.94 1.00
N PHE A 135 5.45 0.10 2.02
CA PHE A 135 5.06 -1.29 1.90
C PHE A 135 3.80 -1.53 2.73
N TRP A 136 2.73 -1.96 2.08
CA TRP A 136 1.41 -2.16 2.68
C TRP A 136 1.04 -3.64 2.71
N MET A 137 0.61 -4.14 3.84
CA MET A 137 0.07 -5.48 3.97
C MET A 137 -1.10 -5.53 4.94
N THR A 138 -1.86 -6.63 4.87
CA THR A 138 -3.09 -6.80 5.64
C THR A 138 -3.05 -8.01 6.55
N GLY A 139 -3.82 -7.95 7.64
CA GLY A 139 -3.95 -9.05 8.61
C GLY A 139 -4.45 -10.34 7.98
N THR A 140 -5.20 -10.28 6.88
CA THR A 140 -5.64 -11.49 6.16
C THR A 140 -4.49 -12.30 5.57
N GLY A 141 -3.33 -11.69 5.30
CA GLY A 141 -2.11 -12.41 4.88
C GLY A 141 -1.53 -13.34 5.96
N LEU A 142 -1.92 -13.14 7.22
CA LEU A 142 -1.44 -13.92 8.36
C LEU A 142 -2.33 -15.13 8.70
N CYS A 143 -3.48 -15.29 8.05
CA CYS A 143 -4.47 -16.31 8.45
C CYS A 143 -4.05 -17.75 8.15
N ALA A 144 -3.16 -17.99 7.18
CA ALA A 144 -2.74 -19.34 6.78
C ALA A 144 -1.31 -19.37 6.24
N GLU A 145 -0.68 -20.55 6.32
CA GLU A 145 0.61 -20.82 5.66
C GLU A 145 0.39 -21.17 4.17
N PRO A 146 1.40 -20.88 3.31
CA PRO A 146 2.70 -20.23 3.57
C PRO A 146 2.65 -18.69 3.61
N SER A 147 1.52 -18.06 3.28
CA SER A 147 1.36 -16.60 3.21
C SER A 147 1.72 -15.90 4.53
N ARG A 148 1.42 -16.50 5.69
CA ARG A 148 1.82 -15.98 7.00
C ARG A 148 3.33 -15.81 7.11
N THR A 149 4.06 -16.88 6.85
CA THR A 149 5.53 -16.84 6.87
C THR A 149 6.08 -15.84 5.86
N ALA A 150 5.50 -15.76 4.65
CA ALA A 150 5.90 -14.78 3.65
C ALA A 150 5.67 -13.33 4.11
N THR A 151 4.50 -13.05 4.69
CA THR A 151 4.15 -11.72 5.22
C THR A 151 5.12 -11.29 6.33
N LEU A 152 5.41 -12.17 7.28
CA LEU A 152 6.36 -11.89 8.35
C LEU A 152 7.80 -11.74 7.83
N THR A 153 8.19 -12.50 6.80
CA THR A 153 9.49 -12.35 6.12
C THR A 153 9.62 -10.98 5.48
N ALA A 154 8.60 -10.53 4.76
CA ALA A 154 8.59 -9.19 4.15
C ALA A 154 8.67 -8.07 5.20
N LEU A 155 7.91 -8.19 6.29
CA LEU A 155 7.92 -7.24 7.41
C LEU A 155 9.30 -7.15 8.07
N ARG A 156 9.92 -8.28 8.39
CA ARG A 156 11.26 -8.32 8.97
C ARG A 156 12.29 -7.71 8.03
N ALA A 157 12.22 -8.02 6.73
CA ALA A 157 13.11 -7.44 5.72
C ALA A 157 12.99 -5.91 5.64
N ARG A 158 11.79 -5.35 5.88
CA ARG A 158 11.56 -3.90 5.96
C ARG A 158 12.14 -3.27 7.23
N ALA A 159 12.05 -3.96 8.36
CA ALA A 159 12.57 -3.49 9.64
C ALA A 159 14.10 -3.55 9.71
N GLU A 160 14.75 -4.44 8.95
CA GLU A 160 16.20 -4.49 8.85
C GLU A 160 16.72 -3.17 8.28
N ARG A 161 17.57 -2.47 9.07
CA ARG A 161 18.31 -1.32 8.54
C ARG A 161 19.18 -1.83 7.40
N PRO A 162 19.28 -1.12 6.24
CA PRO A 162 20.25 -1.51 5.24
C PRO A 162 21.61 -1.55 5.93
N TYR A 163 22.29 -2.67 5.82
CA TYR A 163 23.71 -2.77 6.15
C TYR A 163 24.38 -1.65 5.35
N SER A 164 24.71 -0.55 6.02
CA SER A 164 25.13 0.65 5.31
C SER A 164 26.46 0.33 4.65
N ARG A 165 26.51 0.38 3.31
CA ARG A 165 27.76 0.42 2.53
C ARG A 165 28.76 1.41 3.17
N ALA A 166 28.26 2.49 3.76
CA ALA A 166 29.05 3.45 4.53
C ALA A 166 29.74 2.83 5.77
N ARG A 167 29.18 1.79 6.40
CA ARG A 167 29.82 1.11 7.52
C ARG A 167 30.86 0.08 7.05
N ALA A 168 30.62 -0.55 5.90
CA ALA A 168 31.59 -1.41 5.25
C ALA A 168 32.76 -0.59 4.70
N GLU A 169 32.50 0.59 4.12
CA GLU A 169 33.56 1.50 3.67
C GLU A 169 34.33 2.15 4.82
N THR A 170 33.71 2.38 5.99
CA THR A 170 34.39 2.84 7.20
C THR A 170 35.17 1.74 7.92
N GLU A 171 34.68 0.48 7.91
CA GLU A 171 35.41 -0.66 8.43
C GLU A 171 36.58 -1.06 7.52
N ASP A 172 36.39 -0.98 6.18
CA ASP A 172 37.45 -1.20 5.21
C ASP A 172 38.49 -0.05 5.23
N SER A 173 38.06 1.20 5.45
CA SER A 173 38.96 2.35 5.68
C SER A 173 39.73 2.23 7.00
N LYS A 174 39.11 1.74 8.06
CA LYS A 174 39.80 1.47 9.34
C LYS A 174 40.77 0.30 9.21
N ALA A 175 40.35 -0.79 8.54
CA ALA A 175 41.22 -1.93 8.28
C ALA A 175 42.42 -1.58 7.38
N ARG A 176 42.23 -0.62 6.46
CA ARG A 176 43.32 -0.06 5.64
C ARG A 176 44.26 0.88 6.42
N ALA A 177 43.72 1.65 7.37
CA ALA A 177 44.51 2.56 8.20
C ALA A 177 45.31 1.82 9.28
N GLU A 178 44.89 0.61 9.68
CA GLU A 178 45.56 -0.24 10.67
C GLU A 178 46.59 -1.23 10.07
N ARG A 179 46.78 -1.25 8.74
CA ARG A 179 47.82 -2.05 8.10
C ARG A 179 49.19 -1.43 8.36
N PRO A 180 50.22 -2.21 8.79
CA PRO A 180 51.57 -1.72 9.01
C PRO A 180 52.13 -1.14 7.71
N TYR A 181 52.86 -0.03 7.81
CA TYR A 181 53.44 0.76 6.69
C TYR A 181 54.33 -0.08 5.73
N SER A 182 54.76 -1.27 6.10
CA SER A 182 55.52 -2.17 5.26
C SER A 182 54.76 -2.91 4.16
N GLN A 183 53.40 -2.99 4.27
CA GLN A 183 52.59 -3.60 3.23
C GLN A 183 52.04 -2.62 2.18
N ALA A 184 52.02 -1.33 2.48
CA ALA A 184 51.54 -0.28 1.55
C ALA A 184 52.58 0.03 0.42
N ARG A 185 53.82 -0.39 0.56
CA ARG A 185 54.85 -0.11 -0.40
C ARG A 185 54.95 -1.17 -1.53
N ALA A 186 54.45 -2.38 -1.30
CA ALA A 186 54.48 -3.46 -2.29
C ALA A 186 53.39 -3.27 -3.39
N GLU A 187 52.27 -2.62 -3.08
CA GLU A 187 51.15 -2.43 -4.02
C GLU A 187 51.35 -1.18 -4.93
N THR A 188 52.25 -0.25 -4.59
CA THR A 188 52.53 0.94 -5.39
C THR A 188 53.64 0.74 -6.45
N GLU A 189 54.44 -0.34 -6.34
CA GLU A 189 55.46 -0.66 -7.34
C GLU A 189 54.89 -1.50 -8.50
N ASP A 190 53.83 -2.33 -8.26
CA ASP A 190 53.19 -3.14 -9.30
C ASP A 190 52.23 -2.32 -10.22
N SER A 191 51.82 -1.11 -9.84
CA SER A 191 50.96 -0.23 -10.63
C SER A 191 51.73 0.76 -11.54
N ARG A 192 53.06 0.86 -11.44
CA ARG A 192 53.86 1.77 -12.29
C ARG A 192 54.36 1.12 -13.58
N ASP A 193 54.39 -0.20 -13.65
CA ASP A 193 54.89 -0.91 -14.84
C ASP A 193 53.80 -1.18 -15.92
N ARG A 194 52.60 -0.69 -15.74
CA ARG A 194 51.47 -0.86 -16.70
C ARG A 194 51.03 0.41 -17.44
N ALA A 195 51.69 1.56 -17.25
CA ALA A 195 51.30 2.85 -17.78
C ALA A 195 52.14 3.45 -18.90
N GLU A 196 52.98 2.65 -19.56
CA GLU A 196 53.73 3.11 -20.75
C GLU A 196 53.57 2.16 -21.92
N THR A 197 52.47 2.36 -22.72
CA THR A 197 52.48 2.11 -24.17
C THR A 197 51.22 2.69 -24.83
N GLY A 198 51.42 3.63 -25.73
CA GLY A 198 50.67 3.98 -26.93
C GLY A 198 49.43 4.85 -26.69
N GLY A 199 49.25 6.04 -27.15
CA GLY A 199 49.80 6.72 -28.34
C GLY A 199 48.63 7.30 -29.13
N THR A 200 48.47 8.63 -29.08
CA THR A 200 47.95 9.61 -30.07
C THR A 200 46.92 9.19 -31.14
N PHE A 201 45.87 9.98 -31.33
CA PHE A 201 45.63 10.94 -32.42
C PHE A 201 44.32 11.73 -32.27
N ALA A 202 44.42 13.01 -32.60
CA ALA A 202 43.39 14.04 -32.64
C ALA A 202 42.59 14.06 -33.97
N HIS A 203 41.41 14.71 -33.96
CA HIS A 203 40.90 15.77 -34.87
C HIS A 203 39.38 15.92 -34.56
N ASP A 204 38.94 17.04 -34.03
CA ASP A 204 38.56 18.34 -34.57
C ASP A 204 37.52 18.28 -35.73
N VAL A 205 36.37 18.91 -35.53
CA VAL A 205 35.61 19.83 -36.42
C VAL A 205 34.18 20.09 -35.87
N THR A 206 33.88 21.33 -35.51
CA THR A 206 32.56 22.00 -35.57
C THR A 206 32.47 22.75 -36.92
N PRO A 207 31.37 23.40 -37.39
CA PRO A 207 30.24 24.02 -36.67
C PRO A 207 28.87 24.09 -37.41
N ASP A 208 27.92 24.76 -36.76
CA ASP A 208 26.80 25.57 -37.27
C ASP A 208 25.47 24.96 -37.77
N GLY A 209 24.36 25.52 -37.21
CA GLY A 209 23.04 25.49 -37.79
C GLY A 209 21.92 25.95 -36.84
N ARG A 210 21.65 27.27 -36.83
CA ARG A 210 20.48 27.90 -36.15
C ARG A 210 19.14 27.49 -36.80
N ALA A 211 18.07 27.38 -35.98
CA ALA A 211 16.75 27.90 -36.32
C ALA A 211 15.86 28.07 -35.07
N ASP A 212 15.21 29.22 -35.01
CA ASP A 212 14.30 29.77 -34.03
C ASP A 212 12.98 28.99 -33.90
N GLY A 213 12.35 29.00 -32.69
CA GLY A 213 10.97 28.58 -32.51
C GLY A 213 10.49 28.73 -31.07
N GLY A 214 9.80 29.86 -30.82
CA GLY A 214 9.21 30.38 -29.61
C GLY A 214 8.73 29.42 -28.50
N ALA A 215 9.07 29.77 -27.26
CA ALA A 215 8.54 29.24 -26.02
C ALA A 215 7.27 29.98 -25.60
N PRO A 216 6.26 29.29 -25.05
CA PRO A 216 5.26 29.96 -24.21
C PRO A 216 5.66 29.96 -22.73
N ALA A 217 5.20 31.00 -22.05
CA ALA A 217 5.57 31.51 -20.76
C ALA A 217 5.59 30.51 -19.62
N ALA A 218 6.59 30.66 -18.74
CA ALA A 218 6.75 29.98 -17.47
C ALA A 218 5.65 30.35 -16.48
N GLY A 219 4.87 29.36 -16.08
CA GLY A 219 4.05 29.38 -14.88
C GLY A 219 4.95 29.32 -13.64
N THR A 220 4.66 30.14 -12.66
CA THR A 220 5.39 30.31 -11.39
C THR A 220 5.61 28.96 -10.68
N ALA A 221 6.87 28.56 -10.58
CA ALA A 221 7.30 27.42 -9.80
C ALA A 221 7.08 27.71 -8.30
N GLY A 222 6.14 27.01 -7.70
CA GLY A 222 6.01 26.93 -6.26
C GLY A 222 7.32 26.35 -5.67
N SER A 223 7.88 27.03 -4.68
CA SER A 223 9.10 26.65 -4.00
C SER A 223 8.98 25.26 -3.38
N ARG A 224 9.77 24.32 -3.89
CA ARG A 224 9.95 22.99 -3.32
C ARG A 224 10.51 23.14 -1.89
N PRO A 225 9.88 22.52 -0.86
CA PRO A 225 10.45 22.56 0.49
C PRO A 225 11.84 21.93 0.49
N PRO A 226 12.74 22.35 1.42
CA PRO A 226 14.11 21.85 1.46
C PRO A 226 14.13 20.33 1.61
N GLU A 227 14.87 19.66 0.73
CA GLU A 227 15.09 18.21 0.82
C GLU A 227 15.79 17.89 2.14
N ALA A 228 15.14 17.11 2.99
CA ALA A 228 15.77 16.57 4.18
C ALA A 228 16.98 15.73 3.76
N SER A 229 18.17 16.04 4.32
CA SER A 229 19.44 15.39 4.00
C SER A 229 19.57 13.99 4.60
N GLY A 230 18.71 13.05 4.19
CA GLY A 230 18.71 11.65 4.59
C GLY A 230 17.89 10.80 3.61
N PRO A 231 18.10 9.48 3.57
CA PRO A 231 17.23 8.63 2.79
C PRO A 231 15.78 8.79 3.29
N PRO A 232 14.77 8.85 2.37
CA PRO A 232 13.39 9.03 2.76
C PRO A 232 12.96 7.93 3.74
N PRO A 233 12.13 8.27 4.74
CA PRO A 233 11.67 7.30 5.73
C PRO A 233 10.96 6.14 5.02
N ARG A 234 11.30 4.92 5.41
CA ARG A 234 10.64 3.71 4.92
C ARG A 234 9.37 3.48 5.71
N ILE A 235 8.23 3.64 5.08
CA ILE A 235 6.94 3.46 5.70
C ILE A 235 6.48 2.01 5.51
N THR A 236 6.14 1.34 6.59
CA THR A 236 5.60 -0.03 6.59
C THR A 236 4.24 0.02 7.25
N VAL A 237 3.17 -0.18 6.45
CA VAL A 237 1.79 -0.11 6.93
C VAL A 237 1.27 -1.52 7.15
N PHE A 238 0.79 -1.78 8.34
CA PHE A 238 0.02 -2.98 8.68
C PHE A 238 -1.45 -2.59 8.86
N ASP A 239 -2.29 -2.98 7.90
CA ASP A 239 -3.75 -2.86 7.97
C ASP A 239 -4.31 -4.10 8.67
N LEU A 240 -5.03 -3.90 9.74
CA LEU A 240 -5.53 -4.99 10.57
C LEU A 240 -6.50 -5.90 9.82
N ASP A 241 -7.33 -5.36 8.91
CA ASP A 241 -8.19 -6.09 7.94
C ASP A 241 -8.74 -7.41 8.50
N TRP A 242 -9.47 -7.33 9.62
CA TRP A 242 -10.06 -8.50 10.25
C TRP A 242 -11.19 -9.09 9.42
N ARG A 243 -11.07 -10.38 9.11
CA ARG A 243 -12.11 -11.16 8.41
C ARG A 243 -12.29 -12.48 9.16
N PRO A 244 -13.26 -12.56 10.08
CA PRO A 244 -13.41 -13.73 10.98
C PRO A 244 -13.49 -15.06 10.24
N MET A 245 -14.11 -15.10 9.04
CA MET A 245 -14.26 -16.31 8.23
C MET A 245 -12.94 -16.87 7.68
N PHE A 246 -11.83 -16.15 7.79
CA PHE A 246 -10.50 -16.64 7.38
C PHE A 246 -9.67 -17.20 8.55
N TRP A 247 -10.16 -17.06 9.78
CA TRP A 247 -9.48 -17.43 11.01
C TRP A 247 -10.11 -18.63 11.69
N GLY A 248 -10.17 -19.76 10.97
CA GLY A 248 -10.72 -21.02 11.47
C GLY A 248 -12.23 -21.18 11.30
N GLU A 249 -12.74 -22.34 11.74
CA GLU A 249 -14.14 -22.76 11.53
C GLU A 249 -15.11 -22.21 12.59
N ARG A 250 -14.61 -21.58 13.65
CA ARG A 250 -15.45 -21.00 14.70
C ARG A 250 -16.26 -19.82 14.17
N LYS A 251 -17.53 -19.75 14.54
CA LYS A 251 -18.33 -18.55 14.28
C LYS A 251 -17.68 -17.35 14.97
N GLY A 252 -17.27 -16.34 14.20
CA GLY A 252 -16.52 -15.18 14.69
C GLY A 252 -15.01 -15.29 14.58
N GLY A 253 -14.46 -16.41 14.06
CA GLY A 253 -13.03 -16.62 13.88
C GLY A 253 -12.27 -16.95 15.16
N ASP A 254 -10.96 -17.21 15.04
CA ASP A 254 -10.06 -17.40 16.17
C ASP A 254 -9.33 -16.08 16.48
N CYS A 255 -9.97 -15.24 17.30
CA CYS A 255 -9.43 -13.92 17.67
C CYS A 255 -8.13 -14.01 18.46
N GLU A 256 -7.90 -15.07 19.24
CA GLU A 256 -6.69 -15.24 20.04
C GLU A 256 -5.49 -15.56 19.14
N ALA A 257 -5.67 -16.50 18.20
CA ALA A 257 -4.65 -16.79 17.20
C ALA A 257 -4.33 -15.57 16.34
N ALA A 258 -5.35 -14.83 15.90
CA ALA A 258 -5.16 -13.59 15.13
C ALA A 258 -4.37 -12.55 15.93
N ARG A 259 -4.72 -12.32 17.18
CA ARG A 259 -4.03 -11.35 18.06
C ARG A 259 -2.56 -11.69 18.24
N ALA A 260 -2.22 -12.98 18.37
CA ALA A 260 -0.83 -13.41 18.50
C ALA A 260 -0.01 -13.05 17.25
N HIS A 261 -0.55 -13.32 16.05
CA HIS A 261 0.11 -13.00 14.79
C HIS A 261 0.13 -11.49 14.49
N TYR A 262 -0.93 -10.76 14.85
CA TYR A 262 -0.97 -9.29 14.71
C TYR A 262 0.10 -8.62 15.58
N ARG A 263 0.31 -9.10 16.81
CA ARG A 263 1.37 -8.58 17.68
C ARG A 263 2.76 -8.76 17.07
N GLU A 264 3.02 -9.90 16.43
CA GLU A 264 4.28 -10.14 15.73
C GLU A 264 4.44 -9.20 14.53
N ALA A 265 3.39 -9.01 13.72
CA ALA A 265 3.41 -8.11 12.57
C ALA A 265 3.59 -6.64 12.98
N LEU A 266 2.86 -6.19 14.01
CA LEU A 266 2.93 -4.82 14.53
C LEU A 266 4.33 -4.44 15.00
N ALA A 267 5.09 -5.38 15.56
CA ALA A 267 6.48 -5.13 16.00
C ALA A 267 7.43 -4.69 14.85
N HIS A 268 7.04 -4.92 13.61
CA HIS A 268 7.82 -4.58 12.41
C HIS A 268 7.16 -3.49 11.55
N ALA A 269 5.97 -3.02 11.92
CA ALA A 269 5.27 -1.95 11.22
C ALA A 269 5.65 -0.57 11.77
N THR A 270 5.59 0.46 10.92
CA THR A 270 5.72 1.87 11.33
C THR A 270 4.35 2.54 11.46
N VAL A 271 3.35 2.03 10.74
CA VAL A 271 1.97 2.52 10.78
C VAL A 271 1.04 1.33 10.98
N ALA A 272 0.13 1.44 11.93
CA ALA A 272 -1.00 0.53 12.09
C ALA A 272 -2.30 1.25 11.74
N VAL A 273 -3.18 0.60 10.96
CA VAL A 273 -4.49 1.14 10.61
C VAL A 273 -5.56 0.07 10.75
N GLY A 274 -6.71 0.44 11.29
CA GLY A 274 -7.85 -0.46 11.44
C GLY A 274 -9.11 0.29 11.84
N ASN A 275 -10.27 -0.36 11.74
CA ASN A 275 -11.49 0.11 12.37
C ASN A 275 -11.57 -0.32 13.85
N LEU A 276 -12.62 0.10 14.57
CA LEU A 276 -12.75 -0.21 16.00
C LEU A 276 -12.79 -1.70 16.31
N ASP A 277 -13.52 -2.50 15.49
CA ASP A 277 -13.61 -3.94 15.70
C ASP A 277 -12.24 -4.61 15.43
N GLU A 278 -11.53 -4.19 14.39
CA GLU A 278 -10.18 -4.64 14.06
C GLU A 278 -9.17 -4.28 15.16
N CYS A 279 -9.27 -3.08 15.71
CA CYS A 279 -8.44 -2.65 16.83
C CYS A 279 -8.72 -3.47 18.11
N GLU A 280 -9.98 -3.76 18.41
CA GLU A 280 -10.35 -4.63 19.54
C GLU A 280 -9.79 -6.05 19.38
N ILE A 281 -9.83 -6.61 18.18
CA ILE A 281 -9.20 -7.92 17.89
C ILE A 281 -7.69 -7.85 18.11
N ALA A 282 -7.02 -6.83 17.63
CA ALA A 282 -5.57 -6.69 17.71
C ALA A 282 -5.07 -6.43 19.14
N THR A 283 -5.79 -5.61 19.90
CA THR A 283 -5.31 -5.04 21.18
C THR A 283 -6.10 -5.51 22.40
N GLY A 284 -7.37 -5.86 22.23
CA GLY A 284 -8.33 -6.07 23.30
C GLY A 284 -9.05 -4.80 23.75
N GLU A 285 -8.73 -3.64 23.16
CA GLU A 285 -9.25 -2.33 23.53
C GLU A 285 -10.25 -1.83 22.50
N ARG A 286 -11.44 -1.40 22.93
CA ARG A 286 -12.49 -0.85 22.08
C ARG A 286 -12.58 0.69 22.15
N ASP A 287 -12.06 1.30 23.22
CA ASP A 287 -11.91 2.74 23.26
C ASP A 287 -10.87 3.21 22.24
N PRO A 288 -11.16 4.18 21.35
CA PRO A 288 -10.25 4.55 20.28
C PRO A 288 -8.88 5.01 20.75
N ARG A 289 -8.81 5.73 21.89
CA ARG A 289 -7.54 6.24 22.44
C ARG A 289 -6.76 5.14 23.13
N ALA A 290 -7.42 4.26 23.86
CA ALA A 290 -6.81 3.07 24.45
C ALA A 290 -6.29 2.13 23.37
N ALA A 291 -7.06 1.87 22.32
CA ALA A 291 -6.65 1.08 21.16
C ALA A 291 -5.42 1.69 20.47
N ALA A 292 -5.42 2.99 20.19
CA ALA A 292 -4.28 3.69 19.60
C ALA A 292 -3.03 3.56 20.48
N ALA A 293 -3.15 3.76 21.78
CA ALA A 293 -2.05 3.60 22.73
C ALA A 293 -1.49 2.16 22.75
N ALA A 294 -2.37 1.15 22.70
CA ALA A 294 -1.97 -0.25 22.67
C ALA A 294 -1.28 -0.62 21.34
N LEU A 295 -1.76 -0.10 20.21
CA LEU A 295 -1.11 -0.26 18.91
C LEU A 295 0.29 0.36 18.89
N LEU A 296 0.45 1.58 19.41
CA LEU A 296 1.77 2.24 19.53
C LEU A 296 2.72 1.46 20.45
N ALA A 297 2.19 0.90 21.55
CA ALA A 297 2.98 0.06 22.45
C ALA A 297 3.45 -1.24 21.80
N ALA A 298 2.71 -1.76 20.79
CA ALA A 298 3.07 -2.96 20.06
C ALA A 298 4.19 -2.76 19.02
N GLY A 299 4.50 -1.50 18.61
CA GLY A 299 5.62 -1.24 17.67
C GLY A 299 5.47 0.01 16.79
N PRO A 300 4.32 0.28 16.19
CA PRO A 300 4.14 1.38 15.24
C PRO A 300 4.49 2.77 15.81
N GLU A 301 4.85 3.69 14.91
CA GLU A 301 5.05 5.10 15.22
C GLU A 301 3.75 5.89 15.07
N LEU A 302 2.86 5.44 14.17
CA LEU A 302 1.55 6.03 13.92
C LEU A 302 0.46 4.97 14.03
N ALA A 303 -0.53 5.21 14.89
CA ALA A 303 -1.75 4.43 15.01
C ALA A 303 -2.93 5.21 14.42
N VAL A 304 -3.68 4.59 13.50
CA VAL A 304 -4.84 5.17 12.83
C VAL A 304 -6.07 4.31 13.13
N VAL A 305 -7.02 4.86 13.87
CA VAL A 305 -8.26 4.19 14.28
C VAL A 305 -9.43 4.80 13.51
N LYS A 306 -9.98 4.05 12.56
CA LYS A 306 -11.17 4.44 11.80
C LYS A 306 -12.42 4.17 12.64
N GLN A 307 -13.30 5.14 12.79
CA GLN A 307 -14.48 5.05 13.65
C GLN A 307 -15.79 5.11 12.85
N GLY A 308 -15.74 4.86 11.53
CA GLY A 308 -16.90 4.96 10.65
C GLY A 308 -17.56 6.33 10.76
N PRO A 309 -18.86 6.40 11.15
CA PRO A 309 -19.55 7.67 11.36
C PRO A 309 -18.95 8.59 12.44
N GLY A 310 -18.05 8.06 13.29
CA GLY A 310 -17.29 8.85 14.28
C GLY A 310 -16.05 9.51 13.71
N GLY A 311 -15.70 9.29 12.45
CA GLY A 311 -14.51 9.86 11.82
C GLY A 311 -13.26 9.02 12.01
N VAL A 312 -12.11 9.65 12.22
CA VAL A 312 -10.81 8.99 12.39
C VAL A 312 -9.98 9.65 13.49
N LEU A 313 -9.34 8.82 14.30
CA LEU A 313 -8.33 9.20 15.28
C LEU A 313 -6.96 8.71 14.79
N ALA A 314 -5.99 9.61 14.68
CA ALA A 314 -4.60 9.28 14.43
C ALA A 314 -3.75 9.76 15.62
N VAL A 315 -2.91 8.89 16.14
CA VAL A 315 -1.99 9.19 17.26
C VAL A 315 -0.60 8.78 16.85
N HIS A 316 0.33 9.71 16.88
CA HIS A 316 1.74 9.47 16.61
C HIS A 316 2.53 9.34 17.92
N ARG A 317 3.59 8.56 17.91
CA ARG A 317 4.42 8.28 19.09
C ARG A 317 5.07 9.53 19.72
N ASP A 318 5.28 10.60 18.93
CA ASP A 318 5.80 11.89 19.41
C ASP A 318 4.76 12.72 20.18
N GLY A 319 3.53 12.23 20.32
CA GLY A 319 2.42 12.91 20.98
C GLY A 319 1.49 13.68 20.04
N THR A 320 1.83 13.80 18.75
CA THR A 320 0.95 14.41 17.76
C THR A 320 -0.34 13.60 17.63
N THR A 321 -1.48 14.28 17.69
CA THR A 321 -2.80 13.66 17.58
C THR A 321 -3.66 14.44 16.61
N ALA A 322 -4.38 13.72 15.74
CA ALA A 322 -5.39 14.29 14.86
C ALA A 322 -6.70 13.51 15.03
N GLU A 323 -7.76 14.23 15.34
CA GLU A 323 -9.12 13.70 15.42
C GLU A 323 -9.98 14.44 14.40
N ILE A 324 -10.36 13.73 13.33
CA ILE A 324 -11.01 14.30 12.17
C ILE A 324 -12.44 13.75 12.07
N PRO A 325 -13.45 14.63 12.04
CA PRO A 325 -14.83 14.18 11.86
C PRO A 325 -15.05 13.53 10.49
N PRO A 326 -16.09 12.73 10.31
CA PRO A 326 -16.43 12.16 9.02
C PRO A 326 -16.80 13.27 8.04
N LEU A 327 -16.50 13.07 6.75
CA LEU A 327 -17.08 13.89 5.70
C LEU A 327 -18.51 13.36 5.47
N PRO A 328 -19.56 14.21 5.59
CA PRO A 328 -20.93 13.79 5.35
C PRO A 328 -21.12 13.26 3.94
N VAL A 329 -21.78 12.12 3.80
CA VAL A 329 -22.02 11.45 2.52
C VAL A 329 -23.28 10.59 2.57
N ASP A 330 -24.02 10.56 1.46
CA ASP A 330 -25.08 9.59 1.24
C ASP A 330 -24.43 8.25 0.85
N VAL A 331 -24.44 7.30 1.77
CA VAL A 331 -23.80 6.02 1.55
C VAL A 331 -24.59 5.15 0.58
N VAL A 332 -23.98 4.80 -0.53
CA VAL A 332 -24.47 3.82 -1.51
C VAL A 332 -23.90 2.43 -1.24
N ASN A 333 -22.57 2.36 -1.05
CA ASN A 333 -21.88 1.12 -0.72
C ASN A 333 -20.64 1.42 0.14
N GLY A 334 -20.61 0.95 1.38
CA GLY A 334 -19.50 1.14 2.30
C GLY A 334 -18.25 0.30 1.99
N LEU A 335 -18.35 -0.68 1.07
CA LEU A 335 -17.23 -1.54 0.69
C LEU A 335 -16.19 -0.74 -0.11
N GLY A 336 -14.91 -0.92 0.22
CA GLY A 336 -13.80 -0.24 -0.44
C GLY A 336 -13.48 1.16 0.11
N ALA A 337 -14.33 1.76 0.95
CA ALA A 337 -14.04 3.04 1.60
C ALA A 337 -12.75 3.00 2.44
N GLY A 338 -12.52 1.87 3.14
CA GLY A 338 -11.28 1.62 3.87
C GLY A 338 -10.05 1.54 2.97
N ASP A 339 -10.20 0.94 1.79
CA ASP A 339 -9.11 0.78 0.82
C ASP A 339 -8.76 2.14 0.17
N ALA A 340 -9.78 2.96 -0.16
CA ALA A 340 -9.58 4.33 -0.63
C ALA A 340 -8.86 5.19 0.43
N PHE A 341 -9.28 5.08 1.68
CA PHE A 341 -8.59 5.69 2.81
C PHE A 341 -7.13 5.25 2.86
N GLY A 342 -6.84 3.94 2.71
CA GLY A 342 -5.50 3.38 2.74
C GLY A 342 -4.59 3.93 1.62
N GLY A 343 -5.09 3.98 0.38
CA GLY A 343 -4.35 4.57 -0.74
C GLY A 343 -4.07 6.06 -0.55
N ALA A 344 -5.04 6.81 -0.03
CA ALA A 344 -4.89 8.23 0.29
C ALA A 344 -3.97 8.47 1.49
N LEU A 345 -3.99 7.60 2.51
CA LEU A 345 -3.03 7.60 3.61
C LEU A 345 -1.59 7.46 3.07
N CYS A 346 -1.35 6.47 2.20
CA CYS A 346 -0.05 6.30 1.55
C CYS A 346 0.36 7.55 0.76
N HIS A 347 -0.57 8.14 0.01
CA HIS A 347 -0.32 9.35 -0.78
C HIS A 347 0.10 10.53 0.10
N GLY A 348 -0.64 10.81 1.18
CA GLY A 348 -0.36 11.95 2.07
C GLY A 348 0.95 11.77 2.86
N LEU A 349 1.22 10.57 3.35
CA LEU A 349 2.49 10.25 4.02
C LEU A 349 3.69 10.44 3.08
N LEU A 350 3.57 10.02 1.81
CA LEU A 350 4.59 10.21 0.78
C LEU A 350 4.75 11.67 0.34
N ALA A 351 3.70 12.46 0.45
CA ALA A 351 3.73 13.90 0.19
C ALA A 351 4.35 14.70 1.34
N GLY A 352 4.58 14.06 2.50
CA GLY A 352 5.13 14.71 3.70
C GLY A 352 4.17 15.67 4.37
N TRP A 353 2.85 15.46 4.21
CA TRP A 353 1.83 16.29 4.85
C TRP A 353 1.77 16.06 6.35
N ASP A 354 1.29 17.05 7.09
CA ASP A 354 0.98 16.88 8.51
C ASP A 354 -0.13 15.84 8.73
N THR A 355 -0.15 15.21 9.90
CA THR A 355 -1.08 14.12 10.24
C THR A 355 -2.55 14.54 10.05
N GLY A 356 -2.90 15.77 10.41
CA GLY A 356 -4.26 16.27 10.26
C GLY A 356 -4.69 16.37 8.80
N HIS A 357 -3.81 16.86 7.93
CA HIS A 357 -4.08 16.93 6.48
C HIS A 357 -4.19 15.53 5.88
N VAL A 358 -3.26 14.62 6.22
CA VAL A 358 -3.33 13.22 5.76
C VAL A 358 -4.66 12.58 6.12
N MET A 359 -5.12 12.75 7.37
CA MET A 359 -6.39 12.15 7.82
C MET A 359 -7.61 12.78 7.15
N ARG A 360 -7.64 14.11 6.95
CA ARG A 360 -8.73 14.76 6.20
C ARG A 360 -8.82 14.25 4.78
N TYR A 361 -7.69 14.17 4.09
CA TYR A 361 -7.62 13.73 2.70
C TYR A 361 -8.03 12.25 2.56
N ALA A 362 -7.53 11.38 3.44
CA ALA A 362 -7.86 9.97 3.45
C ALA A 362 -9.35 9.74 3.78
N ASN A 363 -9.91 10.51 4.71
CA ASN A 363 -11.32 10.44 5.08
C ASN A 363 -12.24 10.87 3.92
N ALA A 364 -11.86 11.91 3.19
CA ALA A 364 -12.57 12.36 1.99
C ALA A 364 -12.54 11.31 0.87
N ALA A 365 -11.38 10.71 0.62
CA ALA A 365 -11.25 9.61 -0.36
C ALA A 365 -12.16 8.43 0.00
N GLY A 366 -12.21 8.03 1.27
CA GLY A 366 -13.11 6.97 1.75
C GLY A 366 -14.59 7.34 1.57
N ALA A 367 -14.97 8.57 1.88
CA ALA A 367 -16.34 9.07 1.74
C ALA A 367 -16.80 9.09 0.26
N ILE A 368 -15.91 9.49 -0.66
CA ILE A 368 -16.20 9.47 -2.10
C ILE A 368 -16.51 8.04 -2.56
N VAL A 369 -15.71 7.04 -2.16
CA VAL A 369 -15.98 5.63 -2.53
C VAL A 369 -17.27 5.15 -1.89
N ALA A 370 -17.56 5.50 -0.65
CA ALA A 370 -18.81 5.15 0.01
C ALA A 370 -20.06 5.69 -0.70
N SER A 371 -19.97 6.80 -1.43
CA SER A 371 -21.05 7.36 -2.25
C SER A 371 -21.24 6.68 -3.60
N ARG A 372 -20.43 5.65 -3.92
CA ARG A 372 -20.41 4.96 -5.21
C ARG A 372 -20.69 3.46 -5.04
N LEU A 373 -21.14 2.82 -6.13
CA LEU A 373 -21.48 1.39 -6.09
C LEU A 373 -20.25 0.49 -6.04
N ALA A 374 -19.22 0.79 -6.83
CA ALA A 374 -18.04 -0.04 -7.01
C ALA A 374 -16.92 0.30 -6.01
N CYS A 375 -15.93 -0.60 -5.86
CA CYS A 375 -14.71 -0.34 -5.10
C CYS A 375 -13.60 0.21 -6.00
N SER A 376 -12.90 -0.68 -6.73
CA SER A 376 -11.69 -0.33 -7.50
C SER A 376 -11.93 0.76 -8.56
N SER A 377 -13.00 0.62 -9.36
CA SER A 377 -13.35 1.62 -10.38
C SER A 377 -13.90 2.94 -9.79
N ALA A 378 -14.28 2.93 -8.52
CA ALA A 378 -14.79 4.09 -7.79
C ALA A 378 -13.71 4.89 -7.05
N MET A 379 -12.45 4.42 -7.03
CA MET A 379 -11.35 5.12 -6.36
C MET A 379 -11.17 6.53 -6.95
N PRO A 380 -11.07 7.58 -6.11
CA PRO A 380 -11.07 8.96 -6.58
C PRO A 380 -9.71 9.37 -7.19
N PHE A 381 -9.78 10.35 -8.07
CA PHE A 381 -8.62 11.11 -8.53
C PHE A 381 -8.34 12.29 -7.59
N PRO A 382 -7.11 12.90 -7.61
CA PRO A 382 -6.75 14.01 -6.71
C PRO A 382 -7.74 15.16 -6.73
N HIS A 383 -8.17 15.60 -7.91
CA HIS A 383 -9.12 16.73 -8.06
C HIS A 383 -10.48 16.46 -7.41
N GLU A 384 -10.95 15.21 -7.40
CA GLU A 384 -12.22 14.84 -6.75
C GLU A 384 -12.10 14.93 -5.22
N VAL A 385 -10.96 14.51 -4.67
CA VAL A 385 -10.70 14.61 -3.22
C VAL A 385 -10.54 16.06 -2.80
N GLU A 386 -9.82 16.87 -3.58
CA GLU A 386 -9.63 18.30 -3.35
C GLU A 386 -10.97 19.06 -3.40
N GLN A 387 -11.82 18.75 -4.38
CA GLN A 387 -13.16 19.33 -4.50
C GLN A 387 -14.02 18.93 -3.30
N ALA A 388 -14.05 17.66 -2.92
CA ALA A 388 -14.81 17.19 -1.77
C ALA A 388 -14.37 17.88 -0.45
N LEU A 389 -13.08 18.15 -0.31
CA LEU A 389 -12.54 18.89 0.85
C LEU A 389 -12.92 20.37 0.86
N ALA A 390 -13.04 20.99 -0.33
CA ALA A 390 -13.35 22.42 -0.46
C ALA A 390 -14.87 22.71 -0.35
N GLU A 391 -15.68 21.85 -0.96
CA GLU A 391 -17.13 22.11 -1.18
C GLU A 391 -18.04 21.15 -0.40
N GLY A 392 -17.48 20.06 0.18
CA GLY A 392 -18.24 18.92 0.66
C GLY A 392 -18.63 17.98 -0.50
N LEU A 393 -19.22 16.82 -0.16
CA LEU A 393 -19.77 15.91 -1.17
C LEU A 393 -21.17 16.36 -1.54
N VAL A 394 -21.34 16.82 -2.78
CA VAL A 394 -22.66 17.08 -3.36
C VAL A 394 -23.27 15.73 -3.75
N ALA A 395 -24.50 15.45 -3.29
CA ALA A 395 -25.23 14.27 -3.74
C ALA A 395 -25.27 14.24 -5.28
N PRO A 396 -25.01 13.09 -5.95
CA PRO A 396 -25.13 13.00 -7.39
C PRO A 396 -26.55 13.40 -7.79
N ALA A 397 -26.66 14.27 -8.78
CA ALA A 397 -27.96 14.66 -9.31
C ALA A 397 -28.68 13.38 -9.79
N ALA A 398 -29.93 13.20 -9.35
CA ALA A 398 -30.74 12.03 -9.75
C ALA A 398 -30.91 12.04 -11.28
N GLY A 399 -30.04 11.33 -12.00
CA GLY A 399 -30.04 11.28 -13.47
C GLY A 399 -28.83 10.66 -14.12
N ASP A 400 -27.67 10.59 -13.45
CA ASP A 400 -26.43 10.05 -14.03
C ASP A 400 -26.06 8.67 -13.44
N ALA A 401 -26.95 7.70 -13.58
CA ALA A 401 -26.58 6.29 -13.46
C ALA A 401 -26.23 5.76 -14.86
N PRO A 402 -25.04 5.13 -15.06
CA PRO A 402 -24.66 4.49 -16.30
C PRO A 402 -25.51 3.26 -16.62
#